data_9f71e425173f60d950edbb9177774d1a
#
_entry.id   9f71e425173f60d950edbb9177774d1a
#
_cell.length_a   1.000
_cell.length_b   1.000
_cell.length_c   1.000
_cell.angle_alpha   90.00
_cell.angle_beta   90.00
_cell.angle_gamma   90.00
#
_symmetry.space_group_name_H-M   'P 1'
#
loop_
_entity.id
_entity.type
_entity.pdbx_description
1 polymer ?
#
loop_
_entity_poly.entity_id
_entity_poly.type
_entity_poly.pdbx_seq_one_letter_code
_entity_poly.pdbx_strand_id
1 'polypeptide(L)'
;GHDAWVGAFGYPKPESWQKVYRERYGKEPQSRPDPRHAVDFIIEEVRKHPGELTIVEIGPCSNLALAVLKAPDIVPLIKRVIFMGGSFFKPGNVTPTAEFNWWFDPEAARIVVRTPFREQIMVGLDVCEKMPFSFDRYQAFLAGQRPEMKKLLESTYAGQQFAKDKAFSQYVWDVLAAAILIDPSLIAEERTCAVDVNAEFGPSYGQALAYPDNGPQGSQKARIVMTIDQERFWNMLTAR
;
A
#
# COMPACT_ATOMS: atom_id res chain seq x y z
N GLY A 1 -9.65 16.46 8.47
CA GLY A 1 -9.59 15.08 8.08
C GLY A 1 -10.88 14.63 7.43
N HIS A 2 -10.80 14.07 6.26
CA HIS A 2 -11.96 13.44 5.64
C HIS A 2 -12.27 12.15 6.40
N ASP A 3 -13.52 11.94 6.81
CA ASP A 3 -14.00 10.59 7.11
C ASP A 3 -14.22 9.89 5.76
N ALA A 4 -13.12 9.53 5.09
CA ALA A 4 -13.13 8.91 3.78
C ALA A 4 -13.83 7.56 3.79
N TRP A 5 -13.98 6.94 4.94
CA TRP A 5 -14.76 5.71 5.09
C TRP A 5 -16.23 5.92 4.71
N VAL A 6 -16.81 7.06 5.10
CA VAL A 6 -18.22 7.37 4.83
C VAL A 6 -18.43 7.97 3.43
N GLY A 7 -17.43 8.59 2.84
CA GLY A 7 -17.58 9.39 1.62
C GLY A 7 -17.10 8.74 0.33
N ALA A 8 -15.94 8.09 0.34
CA ALA A 8 -15.27 7.71 -0.90
C ALA A 8 -15.92 6.51 -1.61
N PHE A 9 -16.52 5.57 -0.87
CA PHE A 9 -17.03 4.32 -1.45
C PHE A 9 -18.47 3.99 -1.07
N GLY A 10 -19.18 4.86 -0.35
CA GLY A 10 -20.58 4.62 0.05
C GLY A 10 -20.77 3.42 1.01
N TYR A 11 -19.70 2.91 1.60
CA TYR A 11 -19.82 1.82 2.57
C TYR A 11 -20.28 2.35 3.93
N PRO A 12 -21.32 1.73 4.54
CA PRO A 12 -21.73 2.11 5.89
C PRO A 12 -20.61 1.77 6.88
N LYS A 13 -20.35 2.71 7.79
CA LYS A 13 -19.40 2.47 8.89
C LYS A 13 -19.95 1.37 9.81
N PRO A 14 -19.25 0.26 10.04
CA PRO A 14 -19.71 -0.77 10.94
C PRO A 14 -19.72 -0.24 12.39
N GLU A 15 -20.70 -0.69 13.20
CA GLU A 15 -20.77 -0.33 14.62
C GLU A 15 -19.48 -0.75 15.35
N SER A 16 -19.03 -1.97 15.09
CA SER A 16 -17.74 -2.46 15.56
C SER A 16 -17.25 -3.61 14.70
N TRP A 17 -15.93 -3.77 14.59
CA TRP A 17 -15.32 -4.90 13.90
C TRP A 17 -15.65 -6.24 14.58
N GLN A 18 -15.83 -6.26 15.91
CA GLN A 18 -16.21 -7.46 16.65
C GLN A 18 -17.61 -7.94 16.25
N LYS A 19 -18.56 -7.02 16.06
CA LYS A 19 -19.92 -7.37 15.59
C LYS A 19 -19.83 -7.99 14.20
N VAL A 20 -19.15 -7.35 13.26
CA VAL A 20 -18.95 -7.88 11.89
C VAL A 20 -18.27 -9.24 11.92
N TYR A 21 -17.27 -9.43 12.77
CA TYR A 21 -16.58 -10.71 12.90
C TYR A 21 -17.52 -11.82 13.41
N ARG A 22 -18.32 -11.55 14.45
CA ARG A 22 -19.31 -12.51 14.98
C ARG A 22 -20.35 -12.89 13.93
N GLU A 23 -20.90 -11.91 13.24
CA GLU A 23 -21.88 -12.11 12.17
C GLU A 23 -21.32 -12.98 11.03
N ARG A 24 -20.06 -12.77 10.67
CA ARG A 24 -19.39 -13.48 9.57
C ARG A 24 -18.94 -14.90 9.96
N TYR A 25 -18.42 -15.08 11.16
CA TYR A 25 -17.75 -16.32 11.57
C TYR A 25 -18.46 -17.09 12.68
N GLY A 26 -19.55 -16.57 13.25
CA GLY A 26 -20.33 -17.21 14.30
C GLY A 26 -19.59 -17.42 15.64
N LYS A 27 -18.47 -16.69 15.85
CA LYS A 27 -17.63 -16.82 17.05
C LYS A 27 -16.94 -15.50 17.39
N GLU A 28 -16.49 -15.37 18.62
CA GLU A 28 -15.67 -14.25 19.02
C GLU A 28 -14.26 -14.31 18.42
N PRO A 29 -13.65 -13.15 18.07
CA PRO A 29 -12.27 -13.10 17.66
C PRO A 29 -11.35 -13.50 18.83
N GLN A 30 -10.42 -14.41 18.56
CA GLN A 30 -9.44 -14.85 19.57
C GLN A 30 -8.26 -13.87 19.72
N SER A 31 -7.85 -13.27 18.60
CA SER A 31 -6.79 -12.25 18.61
C SER A 31 -7.33 -10.94 19.16
N ARG A 32 -6.48 -10.23 19.88
CA ARG A 32 -6.76 -8.88 20.39
C ARG A 32 -5.81 -7.89 19.73
N PRO A 33 -6.27 -6.67 19.44
CA PRO A 33 -5.38 -5.59 19.02
C PRO A 33 -4.30 -5.33 20.09
N ASP A 34 -3.11 -4.94 19.66
CA ASP A 34 -2.13 -4.38 20.58
C ASP A 34 -2.71 -3.11 21.23
N PRO A 35 -2.57 -2.94 22.54
CA PRO A 35 -3.14 -1.77 23.24
C PRO A 35 -2.44 -0.46 22.89
N ARG A 36 -1.22 -0.51 22.33
CA ARG A 36 -0.46 0.68 21.95
C ARG A 36 -1.07 1.35 20.72
N HIS A 37 -0.97 2.66 20.63
CA HIS A 37 -1.24 3.38 19.39
C HIS A 37 -0.22 2.98 18.31
N ALA A 38 -0.64 2.88 17.04
CA ALA A 38 0.23 2.44 15.93
C ALA A 38 1.53 3.26 15.83
N VAL A 39 1.47 4.57 16.07
CA VAL A 39 2.63 5.46 16.10
C VAL A 39 3.66 5.02 17.16
N ASP A 40 3.21 4.74 18.38
CA ASP A 40 4.09 4.30 19.47
C ASP A 40 4.64 2.90 19.21
N PHE A 41 3.82 2.02 18.67
CA PHE A 41 4.25 0.69 18.23
C PHE A 41 5.40 0.78 17.21
N ILE A 42 5.25 1.60 16.15
CA ILE A 42 6.28 1.79 15.12
C ILE A 42 7.59 2.29 15.77
N ILE A 43 7.50 3.32 16.60
CA ILE A 43 8.68 3.91 17.25
C ILE A 43 9.41 2.88 18.12
N GLU A 44 8.67 2.15 18.94
CA GLU A 44 9.25 1.17 19.86
C GLU A 44 9.87 -0.01 19.10
N GLU A 45 9.18 -0.57 18.07
CA GLU A 45 9.69 -1.70 17.32
C GLU A 45 10.94 -1.32 16.50
N VAL A 46 10.96 -0.12 15.89
CA VAL A 46 12.15 0.36 15.16
C VAL A 46 13.35 0.51 16.11
N ARG A 47 13.14 1.03 17.33
CA ARG A 47 14.23 1.15 18.33
C ARG A 47 14.71 -0.19 18.86
N LYS A 48 13.84 -1.21 18.94
CA LYS A 48 14.22 -2.58 19.35
C LYS A 48 15.03 -3.31 18.27
N HIS A 49 14.79 -2.98 16.99
CA HIS A 49 15.37 -3.67 15.83
C HIS A 49 16.07 -2.69 14.87
N PRO A 50 17.12 -1.98 15.34
CA PRO A 50 17.75 -0.90 14.58
C PRO A 50 18.41 -1.41 13.31
N GLY A 51 18.00 -0.89 12.16
CA GLY A 51 18.53 -1.27 10.84
C GLY A 51 17.98 -2.57 10.27
N GLU A 52 17.07 -3.26 10.96
CA GLU A 52 16.54 -4.55 10.52
C GLU A 52 15.16 -4.40 9.85
N LEU A 53 14.31 -3.49 10.35
CA LEU A 53 12.92 -3.41 9.93
C LEU A 53 12.76 -2.71 8.59
N THR A 54 11.98 -3.35 7.72
CA THR A 54 11.39 -2.72 6.53
C THR A 54 9.94 -2.37 6.84
N ILE A 55 9.55 -1.14 6.56
CA ILE A 55 8.15 -0.71 6.65
C ILE A 55 7.54 -0.86 5.26
N VAL A 56 6.41 -1.55 5.17
CA VAL A 56 5.59 -1.63 3.95
C VAL A 56 4.34 -0.78 4.20
N GLU A 57 4.32 0.41 3.61
CA GLU A 57 3.23 1.36 3.74
C GLU A 57 2.22 1.10 2.63
N ILE A 58 1.09 0.50 2.98
CA ILE A 58 0.05 0.06 2.04
C ILE A 58 -1.29 0.78 2.26
N GLY A 59 -1.23 1.94 2.85
CA GLY A 59 -2.38 2.79 3.16
C GLY A 59 -1.98 4.26 3.24
N PRO A 60 -2.84 5.13 3.82
CA PRO A 60 -2.48 6.51 4.09
C PRO A 60 -1.30 6.61 5.06
N CYS A 61 -0.32 7.43 4.73
CA CYS A 61 0.96 7.54 5.45
C CYS A 61 0.88 8.17 6.85
N SER A 62 -0.31 8.45 7.39
CA SER A 62 -0.54 9.22 8.62
C SER A 62 0.21 8.66 9.83
N ASN A 63 0.20 7.35 10.04
CA ASN A 63 0.88 6.73 11.19
C ASN A 63 2.40 6.85 11.10
N LEU A 64 2.97 6.62 9.92
CA LEU A 64 4.42 6.73 9.72
C LEU A 64 4.88 8.19 9.79
N ALA A 65 4.11 9.13 9.22
CA ALA A 65 4.37 10.56 9.31
C ALA A 65 4.41 11.03 10.78
N LEU A 66 3.40 10.65 11.56
CA LEU A 66 3.36 10.98 12.99
C LEU A 66 4.52 10.33 13.77
N ALA A 67 4.91 9.11 13.42
CA ALA A 67 6.03 8.42 14.08
C ALA A 67 7.36 9.15 13.83
N VAL A 68 7.67 9.54 12.59
CA VAL A 68 8.92 10.24 12.27
C VAL A 68 8.94 11.67 12.79
N LEU A 69 7.78 12.35 12.87
CA LEU A 69 7.68 13.67 13.51
C LEU A 69 7.85 13.59 15.02
N LYS A 70 7.26 12.59 15.67
CA LYS A 70 7.31 12.38 17.12
C LYS A 70 8.70 11.92 17.58
N ALA A 71 9.38 11.11 16.77
CA ALA A 71 10.66 10.50 17.09
C ALA A 71 11.60 10.50 15.86
N PRO A 72 12.19 11.65 15.47
CA PRO A 72 13.09 11.74 14.31
C PRO A 72 14.32 10.83 14.39
N ASP A 73 14.70 10.43 15.59
CA ASP A 73 15.82 9.51 15.86
C ASP A 73 15.60 8.11 15.25
N ILE A 74 14.35 7.70 14.97
CA ILE A 74 14.09 6.40 14.34
C ILE A 74 14.40 6.36 12.85
N VAL A 75 14.45 7.51 12.16
CA VAL A 75 14.63 7.58 10.70
C VAL A 75 15.87 6.82 10.23
N PRO A 76 17.08 7.03 10.77
CA PRO A 76 18.27 6.28 10.37
C PRO A 76 18.25 4.81 10.81
N LEU A 77 17.33 4.41 11.69
CA LEU A 77 17.19 3.04 12.18
C LEU A 77 16.28 2.19 11.29
N ILE A 78 15.47 2.80 10.43
CA ILE A 78 14.62 2.09 9.47
C ILE A 78 15.49 1.60 8.30
N LYS A 79 15.43 0.31 8.00
CA LYS A 79 16.19 -0.31 6.92
C LYS A 79 15.79 0.23 5.56
N ARG A 80 14.47 0.23 5.28
CA ARG A 80 13.85 0.76 4.06
C ARG A 80 12.37 1.00 4.26
N VAL A 81 11.76 1.78 3.36
CA VAL A 81 10.31 1.91 3.27
C VAL A 81 9.88 1.55 1.85
N ILE A 82 8.88 0.68 1.73
CA ILE A 82 8.24 0.31 0.46
C ILE A 82 6.82 0.87 0.52
N PHE A 83 6.48 1.74 -0.44
CA PHE A 83 5.17 2.38 -0.50
C PHE A 83 4.31 1.73 -1.58
N MET A 84 3.11 1.28 -1.26
CA MET A 84 2.04 1.22 -2.24
C MET A 84 1.31 2.57 -2.20
N GLY A 85 1.59 3.41 -3.18
CA GLY A 85 1.01 4.75 -3.25
C GLY A 85 1.60 5.61 -4.36
N GLY A 86 0.89 6.65 -4.68
CA GLY A 86 1.26 7.60 -5.73
C GLY A 86 1.01 7.11 -7.15
N SER A 87 0.99 8.09 -8.06
CA SER A 87 0.95 7.88 -9.51
C SER A 87 1.85 8.96 -10.12
N PHE A 88 3.00 8.55 -10.65
CA PHE A 88 4.07 9.49 -11.04
C PHE A 88 4.02 9.84 -12.53
N PHE A 89 3.74 8.87 -13.38
CA PHE A 89 3.83 9.00 -14.85
C PHE A 89 2.51 8.65 -15.55
N LYS A 90 1.43 8.54 -14.80
CA LYS A 90 0.10 8.22 -15.31
C LYS A 90 -0.98 8.94 -14.49
N PRO A 91 -2.24 8.98 -14.95
CA PRO A 91 -3.36 9.50 -14.15
C PRO A 91 -3.54 8.79 -12.82
N GLY A 92 -4.15 9.49 -11.85
CA GLY A 92 -4.58 8.91 -10.59
C GLY A 92 -5.81 8.01 -10.72
N ASN A 93 -6.20 7.35 -9.63
CA ASN A 93 -7.39 6.50 -9.56
C ASN A 93 -8.55 7.09 -8.74
N VAL A 94 -8.32 8.18 -8.00
CA VAL A 94 -9.34 8.90 -7.23
C VAL A 94 -9.62 10.27 -7.82
N THR A 95 -8.57 10.98 -8.20
CA THR A 95 -8.67 12.21 -9.01
C THR A 95 -7.86 12.02 -10.29
N PRO A 96 -7.98 12.91 -11.28
CA PRO A 96 -7.15 12.81 -12.48
C PRO A 96 -5.65 12.78 -12.22
N THR A 97 -5.19 13.24 -11.06
CA THR A 97 -3.77 13.39 -10.74
C THR A 97 -3.32 12.61 -9.51
N ALA A 98 -4.24 12.12 -8.67
CA ALA A 98 -3.88 11.56 -7.37
C ALA A 98 -4.33 10.10 -7.20
N GLU A 99 -3.44 9.31 -6.60
CA GLU A 99 -3.70 7.95 -6.14
C GLU A 99 -4.34 8.02 -4.72
N PHE A 100 -5.17 7.01 -4.39
CA PHE A 100 -6.02 7.00 -3.20
C PHE A 100 -5.26 7.17 -1.88
N ASN A 101 -4.21 6.41 -1.63
CA ASN A 101 -3.49 6.43 -0.36
C ASN A 101 -2.86 7.80 -0.08
N TRP A 102 -2.29 8.42 -1.11
CA TRP A 102 -1.66 9.72 -1.00
C TRP A 102 -2.66 10.87 -1.08
N TRP A 103 -3.77 10.70 -1.78
CA TRP A 103 -4.87 11.65 -1.77
C TRP A 103 -5.61 11.70 -0.44
N PHE A 104 -5.64 10.58 0.29
CA PHE A 104 -6.32 10.48 1.58
C PHE A 104 -5.70 11.39 2.66
N ASP A 105 -4.36 11.48 2.68
CA ASP A 105 -3.58 12.33 3.59
C ASP A 105 -2.30 12.82 2.89
N PRO A 106 -2.41 13.82 1.99
CA PRO A 106 -1.27 14.31 1.22
C PRO A 106 -0.18 14.96 2.05
N GLU A 107 -0.56 15.58 3.17
CA GLU A 107 0.39 16.17 4.12
C GLU A 107 1.26 15.08 4.73
N ALA A 108 0.66 13.99 5.18
CA ALA A 108 1.41 12.85 5.71
C ALA A 108 2.28 12.20 4.63
N ALA A 109 1.73 11.98 3.42
CA ALA A 109 2.49 11.44 2.30
C ALA A 109 3.72 12.33 1.98
N ARG A 110 3.56 13.67 1.93
CA ARG A 110 4.65 14.61 1.71
C ARG A 110 5.70 14.56 2.81
N ILE A 111 5.29 14.48 4.07
CA ILE A 111 6.22 14.34 5.20
C ILE A 111 7.07 13.09 5.04
N VAL A 112 6.43 11.96 4.74
CA VAL A 112 7.13 10.67 4.68
C VAL A 112 8.05 10.58 3.47
N VAL A 113 7.62 10.97 2.27
CA VAL A 113 8.49 10.92 1.09
C VAL A 113 9.67 11.89 1.16
N ARG A 114 9.55 12.96 1.93
CA ARG A 114 10.63 13.92 2.22
C ARG A 114 11.53 13.52 3.39
N THR A 115 11.16 12.47 4.12
CA THR A 115 11.98 11.94 5.22
C THR A 115 13.20 11.21 4.65
N PRO A 116 14.43 11.50 5.12
CA PRO A 116 15.66 10.92 4.57
C PRO A 116 15.89 9.48 5.03
N PHE A 117 14.99 8.59 4.65
CA PHE A 117 15.18 7.15 4.87
C PHE A 117 16.37 6.64 4.05
N ARG A 118 16.98 5.55 4.49
CA ARG A 118 18.11 4.91 3.79
C ARG A 118 17.74 4.46 2.38
N GLU A 119 16.53 3.97 2.19
CA GLU A 119 16.00 3.52 0.91
C GLU A 119 14.49 3.72 0.88
N GLN A 120 13.97 4.23 -0.24
CA GLN A 120 12.55 4.39 -0.52
C GLN A 120 12.23 3.73 -1.86
N ILE A 121 11.24 2.82 -1.87
CA ILE A 121 10.76 2.13 -3.09
C ILE A 121 9.29 2.46 -3.28
N MET A 122 8.95 3.04 -4.43
CA MET A 122 7.60 3.43 -4.79
C MET A 122 6.96 2.39 -5.71
N VAL A 123 5.94 1.72 -5.21
CA VAL A 123 5.11 0.75 -5.95
C VAL A 123 3.77 1.44 -6.24
N GLY A 124 3.81 2.44 -7.12
CA GLY A 124 2.65 3.25 -7.48
C GLY A 124 1.75 2.59 -8.53
N LEU A 125 0.73 3.36 -8.96
CA LEU A 125 -0.16 2.91 -10.05
C LEU A 125 0.61 2.62 -11.34
N ASP A 126 1.79 3.25 -11.51
CA ASP A 126 2.70 3.10 -12.65
C ASP A 126 3.04 1.63 -12.96
N VAL A 127 3.16 0.81 -11.94
CA VAL A 127 3.39 -0.64 -12.06
C VAL A 127 2.14 -1.45 -11.70
N CYS A 128 1.37 -1.05 -10.69
CA CYS A 128 0.24 -1.84 -10.20
C CYS A 128 -0.83 -2.06 -11.27
N GLU A 129 -1.13 -1.03 -12.08
CA GLU A 129 -2.14 -1.13 -13.13
C GLU A 129 -1.66 -1.85 -14.41
N LYS A 130 -0.42 -2.32 -14.44
CA LYS A 130 0.06 -3.30 -15.41
C LYS A 130 -0.16 -4.74 -14.96
N MET A 131 -0.72 -4.94 -13.76
CA MET A 131 -0.90 -6.24 -13.11
C MET A 131 -2.39 -6.58 -12.90
N PRO A 132 -3.16 -6.81 -13.98
CA PRO A 132 -4.58 -7.13 -13.85
C PRO A 132 -4.77 -8.50 -13.18
N PHE A 133 -5.63 -8.54 -12.18
CA PHE A 133 -6.10 -9.76 -11.53
C PHE A 133 -7.40 -10.19 -12.18
N SER A 134 -7.28 -11.00 -13.24
CA SER A 134 -8.40 -11.54 -14.01
C SER A 134 -9.03 -12.76 -13.33
N PHE A 135 -10.20 -13.18 -13.82
CA PHE A 135 -10.88 -14.40 -13.37
C PHE A 135 -9.97 -15.65 -13.46
N ASP A 136 -9.21 -15.81 -14.55
CA ASP A 136 -8.33 -16.98 -14.72
C ASP A 136 -7.20 -16.98 -13.66
N ARG A 137 -6.62 -15.82 -13.38
CA ARG A 137 -5.61 -15.68 -12.32
C ARG A 137 -6.19 -15.94 -10.95
N TYR A 138 -7.41 -15.46 -10.69
CA TYR A 138 -8.14 -15.76 -9.47
C TYR A 138 -8.39 -17.26 -9.30
N GLN A 139 -8.82 -17.96 -10.35
CA GLN A 139 -9.02 -19.41 -10.31
C GLN A 139 -7.70 -20.17 -10.08
N ALA A 140 -6.63 -19.78 -10.76
CA ALA A 140 -5.30 -20.36 -10.55
C ALA A 140 -4.81 -20.16 -9.10
N PHE A 141 -5.01 -18.97 -8.55
CA PHE A 141 -4.68 -18.66 -7.15
C PHE A 141 -5.51 -19.50 -6.17
N LEU A 142 -6.83 -19.62 -6.40
CA LEU A 142 -7.71 -20.45 -5.58
C LEU A 142 -7.31 -21.93 -5.61
N ALA A 143 -6.90 -22.43 -6.76
CA ALA A 143 -6.59 -23.86 -6.93
C ALA A 143 -5.52 -24.35 -5.93
N GLY A 144 -4.54 -23.48 -5.61
CA GLY A 144 -3.48 -23.76 -4.64
C GLY A 144 -3.85 -23.60 -3.17
N GLN A 145 -5.05 -23.06 -2.84
CA GLN A 145 -5.40 -22.69 -1.47
C GLN A 145 -6.08 -23.83 -0.71
N ARG A 146 -5.91 -23.84 0.62
CA ARG A 146 -6.65 -24.71 1.54
C ARG A 146 -8.14 -24.35 1.54
N PRO A 147 -9.06 -25.28 1.86
CA PRO A 147 -10.51 -25.06 1.80
C PRO A 147 -10.99 -23.81 2.57
N GLU A 148 -10.45 -23.58 3.76
CA GLU A 148 -10.81 -22.43 4.60
C GLU A 148 -10.39 -21.11 3.95
N MET A 149 -9.21 -21.10 3.31
CA MET A 149 -8.73 -19.92 2.60
C MET A 149 -9.54 -19.67 1.32
N LYS A 150 -9.91 -20.73 0.58
CA LYS A 150 -10.80 -20.59 -0.58
C LYS A 150 -12.11 -19.94 -0.17
N LYS A 151 -12.76 -20.44 0.88
CA LYS A 151 -13.99 -19.86 1.41
C LYS A 151 -13.84 -18.41 1.82
N LEU A 152 -12.71 -18.06 2.44
CA LEU A 152 -12.41 -16.67 2.79
C LEU A 152 -12.29 -15.81 1.52
N LEU A 153 -11.48 -16.22 0.55
CA LEU A 153 -11.25 -15.49 -0.70
C LEU A 153 -12.53 -15.31 -1.52
N GLU A 154 -13.37 -16.35 -1.60
CA GLU A 154 -14.69 -16.28 -2.23
C GLU A 154 -15.63 -15.28 -1.54
N SER A 155 -15.47 -15.08 -0.23
CA SER A 155 -16.25 -14.11 0.55
C SER A 155 -15.75 -12.67 0.42
N THR A 156 -14.57 -12.43 -0.17
CA THR A 156 -14.04 -11.07 -0.42
C THR A 156 -14.84 -10.35 -1.50
N TYR A 157 -14.66 -9.03 -1.59
CA TYR A 157 -15.27 -8.23 -2.67
C TYR A 157 -14.92 -8.80 -4.05
N ALA A 158 -13.63 -9.07 -4.30
CA ALA A 158 -13.18 -9.64 -5.57
C ALA A 158 -13.83 -11.00 -5.86
N GLY A 159 -13.86 -11.90 -4.88
CA GLY A 159 -14.51 -13.22 -5.04
C GLY A 159 -15.99 -13.11 -5.39
N GLN A 160 -16.71 -12.20 -4.73
CA GLN A 160 -18.11 -11.93 -5.02
C GLN A 160 -18.34 -11.30 -6.41
N GLN A 161 -17.44 -10.43 -6.87
CA GLN A 161 -17.52 -9.86 -8.22
C GLN A 161 -17.25 -10.92 -9.27
N PHE A 162 -16.20 -11.74 -9.13
CA PHE A 162 -15.89 -12.83 -10.04
C PHE A 162 -16.99 -13.90 -10.12
N ALA A 163 -17.74 -14.11 -9.02
CA ALA A 163 -18.91 -15.01 -9.02
C ALA A 163 -20.06 -14.45 -9.88
N LYS A 164 -20.20 -13.14 -9.98
CA LYS A 164 -21.25 -12.45 -10.76
C LYS A 164 -20.85 -12.22 -12.20
N ASP A 165 -19.61 -11.83 -12.42
CA ASP A 165 -19.08 -11.45 -13.73
C ASP A 165 -17.63 -11.92 -13.90
N LYS A 166 -17.43 -12.86 -14.82
CA LYS A 166 -16.10 -13.38 -15.15
C LYS A 166 -15.25 -12.40 -15.97
N ALA A 167 -15.87 -11.36 -16.55
CA ALA A 167 -15.15 -10.28 -17.23
C ALA A 167 -14.63 -9.23 -16.24
N PHE A 168 -15.07 -9.30 -14.97
CA PHE A 168 -14.53 -8.43 -13.93
C PHE A 168 -13.01 -8.60 -13.82
N SER A 169 -12.31 -7.50 -13.60
CA SER A 169 -10.88 -7.47 -13.32
C SER A 169 -10.60 -6.35 -12.33
N GLN A 170 -9.60 -6.55 -11.50
CA GLN A 170 -9.04 -5.52 -10.64
C GLN A 170 -7.50 -5.60 -10.72
N TYR A 171 -6.81 -4.73 -9.99
CA TYR A 171 -5.36 -4.77 -9.94
C TYR A 171 -4.88 -5.35 -8.61
N VAL A 172 -3.63 -5.84 -8.60
CA VAL A 172 -2.94 -6.22 -7.37
C VAL A 172 -2.06 -5.04 -6.92
N TRP A 173 -2.48 -4.35 -5.88
CA TRP A 173 -1.74 -3.20 -5.34
C TRP A 173 -0.80 -3.63 -4.22
N ASP A 174 -1.32 -3.88 -3.04
CA ASP A 174 -0.56 -4.15 -1.81
C ASP A 174 0.24 -5.45 -1.87
N VAL A 175 -0.33 -6.46 -2.55
CA VAL A 175 0.32 -7.76 -2.76
C VAL A 175 1.62 -7.59 -3.55
N LEU A 176 1.68 -6.63 -4.48
CA LEU A 176 2.88 -6.36 -5.26
C LEU A 176 3.98 -5.73 -4.39
N ALA A 177 3.63 -4.79 -3.52
CA ALA A 177 4.58 -4.22 -2.55
C ALA A 177 5.14 -5.29 -1.60
N ALA A 178 4.29 -6.20 -1.13
CA ALA A 178 4.69 -7.34 -0.31
C ALA A 178 5.58 -8.32 -1.07
N ALA A 179 5.29 -8.60 -2.34
CA ALA A 179 6.12 -9.47 -3.18
C ALA A 179 7.52 -8.89 -3.41
N ILE A 180 7.63 -7.58 -3.64
CA ILE A 180 8.93 -6.88 -3.78
C ILE A 180 9.73 -6.91 -2.46
N LEU A 181 9.04 -6.87 -1.30
CA LEU A 181 9.72 -7.09 -0.01
C LEU A 181 10.37 -8.48 0.07
N ILE A 182 9.65 -9.50 -0.37
CA ILE A 182 10.09 -10.91 -0.30
C ILE A 182 11.19 -11.17 -1.34
N ASP A 183 11.00 -10.70 -2.57
CA ASP A 183 11.94 -10.86 -3.67
C ASP A 183 12.12 -9.54 -4.46
N PRO A 184 13.08 -8.70 -4.05
CA PRO A 184 13.37 -7.44 -4.76
C PRO A 184 13.82 -7.64 -6.22
N SER A 185 14.29 -8.83 -6.60
CA SER A 185 14.70 -9.12 -7.97
C SER A 185 13.52 -9.28 -8.96
N LEU A 186 12.29 -9.20 -8.45
CA LEU A 186 11.10 -9.04 -9.29
C LEU A 186 11.08 -7.73 -10.07
N ILE A 187 11.74 -6.67 -9.56
CA ILE A 187 11.81 -5.37 -10.24
C ILE A 187 12.60 -5.53 -11.54
N ALA A 188 11.93 -5.38 -12.69
CA ALA A 188 12.55 -5.45 -14.00
C ALA A 188 12.99 -4.08 -14.53
N GLU A 189 12.23 -3.02 -14.22
CA GLU A 189 12.55 -1.64 -14.59
C GLU A 189 12.16 -0.70 -13.45
N GLU A 190 13.03 0.26 -13.17
CA GLU A 190 12.78 1.32 -12.19
C GLU A 190 13.39 2.63 -12.64
N ARG A 191 12.90 3.75 -12.06
CA ARG A 191 13.48 5.07 -12.24
C ARG A 191 13.83 5.65 -10.88
N THR A 192 15.03 6.16 -10.74
CA THR A 192 15.45 6.91 -9.56
C THR A 192 15.16 8.39 -9.80
N CYS A 193 14.24 8.97 -9.04
CA CYS A 193 13.86 10.38 -9.12
C CYS A 193 13.87 11.00 -7.73
N ALA A 194 14.06 12.33 -7.67
CA ALA A 194 13.66 13.05 -6.47
C ALA A 194 12.12 13.12 -6.45
N VAL A 195 11.51 12.80 -5.31
CA VAL A 195 10.05 12.68 -5.18
C VAL A 195 9.49 13.73 -4.22
N ASP A 196 8.25 14.12 -4.50
CA ASP A 196 7.47 15.01 -3.64
C ASP A 196 5.98 14.71 -3.79
N VAL A 197 5.14 15.30 -2.93
CA VAL A 197 3.69 15.24 -3.02
C VAL A 197 3.13 16.66 -2.96
N ASN A 198 2.18 16.96 -3.84
CA ASN A 198 1.46 18.23 -3.75
C ASN A 198 0.44 18.17 -2.61
N ALA A 199 0.71 18.89 -1.53
CA ALA A 199 -0.18 19.04 -0.38
C ALA A 199 -0.91 20.41 -0.37
N GLU A 200 -0.86 21.15 -1.46
CA GLU A 200 -1.64 22.39 -1.61
C GLU A 200 -3.05 22.04 -2.07
N PHE A 201 -4.04 22.52 -1.32
CA PHE A 201 -5.43 22.24 -1.64
C PHE A 201 -5.81 22.80 -3.02
N GLY A 202 -6.31 21.93 -3.90
CA GLY A 202 -6.67 22.27 -5.27
C GLY A 202 -6.84 21.03 -6.14
N PRO A 203 -6.96 21.21 -7.48
CA PRO A 203 -7.20 20.09 -8.40
C PRO A 203 -6.13 19.00 -8.42
N SER A 204 -4.90 19.32 -7.99
CA SER A 204 -3.76 18.41 -7.92
C SER A 204 -3.38 17.99 -6.49
N TYR A 205 -4.28 18.20 -5.51
CA TYR A 205 -4.08 17.78 -4.13
C TYR A 205 -3.85 16.26 -4.04
N GLY A 206 -2.73 15.86 -3.45
CA GLY A 206 -2.30 14.45 -3.38
C GLY A 206 -1.54 13.93 -4.60
N GLN A 207 -1.26 14.78 -5.60
CA GLN A 207 -0.46 14.39 -6.76
C GLN A 207 0.96 14.01 -6.37
N ALA A 208 1.41 12.83 -6.81
CA ALA A 208 2.80 12.41 -6.75
C ALA A 208 3.63 13.15 -7.81
N LEU A 209 4.79 13.63 -7.42
CA LEU A 209 5.71 14.39 -8.28
C LEU A 209 7.06 13.69 -8.34
N ALA A 210 7.56 13.46 -9.55
CA ALA A 210 8.87 12.89 -9.81
C ALA A 210 9.73 13.87 -10.60
N TYR A 211 10.90 14.18 -10.08
CA TYR A 211 11.90 15.04 -10.70
C TYR A 211 13.10 14.18 -11.11
N PRO A 212 13.41 14.05 -12.41
CA PRO A 212 14.50 13.18 -12.88
C PRO A 212 15.86 13.53 -12.29
N ASP A 213 16.11 14.84 -12.11
CA ASP A 213 17.41 15.34 -11.63
C ASP A 213 17.32 15.78 -10.16
N ASN A 214 16.94 17.03 -9.95
CA ASN A 214 16.83 17.66 -8.64
C ASN A 214 15.40 18.16 -8.41
N GLY A 215 14.79 17.71 -7.33
CA GLY A 215 13.49 18.22 -6.88
C GLY A 215 13.59 19.49 -6.04
N PRO A 216 12.45 20.00 -5.57
CA PRO A 216 12.42 21.09 -4.59
C PRO A 216 13.27 20.77 -3.35
N GLN A 217 13.67 21.81 -2.64
CA GLN A 217 14.42 21.63 -1.38
C GLN A 217 13.67 20.72 -0.42
N GLY A 218 14.34 19.71 0.12
CA GLY A 218 13.79 18.71 1.02
C GLY A 218 13.31 17.44 0.32
N SER A 219 13.18 17.40 -1.02
CA SER A 219 12.89 16.16 -1.75
C SER A 219 13.97 15.11 -1.53
N GLN A 220 13.57 13.85 -1.45
CA GLN A 220 14.47 12.70 -1.33
C GLN A 220 14.44 11.87 -2.60
N LYS A 221 15.55 11.20 -2.91
CA LYS A 221 15.59 10.25 -4.01
C LYS A 221 14.86 8.96 -3.62
N ALA A 222 14.03 8.46 -4.54
CA ALA A 222 13.34 7.20 -4.41
C ALA A 222 13.44 6.39 -5.70
N ARG A 223 13.34 5.08 -5.56
CA ARG A 223 13.24 4.14 -6.68
C ARG A 223 11.77 3.95 -7.01
N ILE A 224 11.35 4.40 -8.19
CA ILE A 224 9.97 4.25 -8.68
C ILE A 224 9.94 3.01 -9.57
N VAL A 225 9.20 1.98 -9.14
CA VAL A 225 9.06 0.73 -9.89
C VAL A 225 8.17 0.96 -11.11
N MET A 226 8.71 0.66 -12.30
CA MET A 226 7.99 0.86 -13.56
C MET A 226 7.44 -0.45 -14.12
N THR A 227 8.21 -1.53 -14.01
CA THR A 227 7.80 -2.88 -14.43
C THR A 227 8.40 -3.94 -13.51
N ILE A 228 7.75 -5.11 -13.49
CA ILE A 228 8.24 -6.29 -12.78
C ILE A 228 8.23 -7.50 -13.72
N ASP A 229 8.94 -8.54 -13.32
CA ASP A 229 8.80 -9.88 -13.91
C ASP A 229 7.43 -10.47 -13.52
N GLN A 230 6.47 -10.29 -14.43
CA GLN A 230 5.07 -10.69 -14.19
C GLN A 230 4.92 -12.19 -14.03
N GLU A 231 5.66 -12.98 -14.82
CA GLU A 231 5.57 -14.43 -14.77
C GLU A 231 6.05 -14.96 -13.41
N ARG A 232 7.21 -14.50 -12.95
CA ARG A 232 7.71 -14.85 -11.62
C ARG A 232 6.79 -14.40 -10.49
N PHE A 233 6.23 -13.19 -10.59
CA PHE A 233 5.27 -12.70 -9.61
C PHE A 233 4.04 -13.61 -9.49
N TRP A 234 3.40 -13.96 -10.61
CA TRP A 234 2.24 -14.84 -10.59
C TRP A 234 2.58 -16.25 -10.13
N ASN A 235 3.74 -16.77 -10.51
CA ASN A 235 4.23 -18.06 -10.04
C ASN A 235 4.46 -18.06 -8.52
N MET A 236 5.01 -16.98 -7.96
CA MET A 236 5.17 -16.81 -6.50
C MET A 236 3.83 -16.91 -5.77
N LEU A 237 2.76 -16.31 -6.30
CA LEU A 237 1.43 -16.32 -5.67
C LEU A 237 0.72 -17.67 -5.79
N THR A 238 1.02 -18.45 -6.84
CA THR A 238 0.37 -19.74 -7.12
C THR A 238 1.21 -20.94 -6.70
N ALA A 239 2.47 -20.75 -6.36
CA ALA A 239 3.35 -21.81 -5.86
C ALA A 239 2.78 -22.45 -4.58
N ARG A 240 2.92 -23.79 -4.48
CA ARG A 240 2.48 -24.60 -3.33
C ARG A 240 3.60 -24.78 -2.32
#